data_fbcec257dddf486a1d753af60f839354
#
_entry.id   fbcec257dddf486a1d753af60f839354
#
_cell.length_a   1.000
_cell.length_b   1.000
_cell.length_c   1.000
_cell.angle_alpha   90.00
_cell.angle_beta   90.00
_cell.angle_gamma   90.00
#
_symmetry.space_group_name_H-M   'P 1'
#
loop_
_entity.id
_entity.type
_entity.pdbx_description
1 polymer ?
#
loop_
_entity_poly.entity_id
_entity_poly.type
_entity_poly.pdbx_seq_one_letter_code
_entity_poly.pdbx_strand_id
1 'polypeptide(L)'
;MSRAAVGQLLYLLDEAFEGVEQAWHSVLANLRSVTEDDWLWVPPDGARTIRQITSHIGGSVYLYYDRAFGNRAVFGDPISNWNIPAGNLGVGTLDLDSDRRLENEPPKAHVIAWVTERARAFRDAVARLDDAALMEERTNHHGQPHAIRWFVAVMIQHYSYHAGEINHIRALHQRDDSG
;
A
#
# COMPACT_ATOMS: atom_id res chain seq x y z
N MET A 1 -13.90 26.67 -6.61
CA MET A 1 -12.94 26.49 -5.51
C MET A 1 -11.61 26.05 -6.09
N SER A 2 -10.47 26.43 -5.50
CA SER A 2 -9.14 26.04 -5.97
C SER A 2 -8.93 24.52 -5.80
N ARG A 3 -8.19 23.91 -6.72
CA ARG A 3 -7.82 22.50 -6.71
C ARG A 3 -6.33 22.29 -7.06
N ALA A 4 -5.53 23.32 -6.93
CA ALA A 4 -4.11 23.25 -7.28
C ALA A 4 -3.34 22.31 -6.37
N ALA A 5 -3.60 22.34 -5.05
CA ALA A 5 -2.97 21.44 -4.09
C ALA A 5 -3.48 19.99 -4.28
N VAL A 6 -4.78 19.80 -4.52
CA VAL A 6 -5.34 18.49 -4.86
C VAL A 6 -4.66 17.91 -6.10
N GLY A 7 -4.49 18.72 -7.16
CA GLY A 7 -3.83 18.27 -8.39
C GLY A 7 -2.40 17.82 -8.16
N GLN A 8 -1.63 18.53 -7.34
CA GLN A 8 -0.26 18.13 -7.00
C GLN A 8 -0.21 16.84 -6.18
N LEU A 9 -1.11 16.68 -5.21
CA LEU A 9 -1.16 15.45 -4.42
C LEU A 9 -1.57 14.23 -5.26
N LEU A 10 -2.50 14.40 -6.21
CA LEU A 10 -2.89 13.36 -7.15
C LEU A 10 -1.72 12.94 -8.04
N TYR A 11 -0.97 13.90 -8.59
CA TYR A 11 0.24 13.62 -9.38
C TYR A 11 1.24 12.78 -8.57
N LEU A 12 1.52 13.18 -7.33
CA LEU A 12 2.46 12.45 -6.46
C LEU A 12 1.95 11.05 -6.06
N LEU A 13 0.62 10.89 -5.84
CA LEU A 13 0.02 9.58 -5.60
C LEU A 13 0.17 8.65 -6.81
N ASP A 14 -0.13 9.17 -8.01
CA ASP A 14 -0.04 8.43 -9.26
C ASP A 14 1.43 8.03 -9.53
N GLU A 15 2.40 8.92 -9.29
CA GLU A 15 3.82 8.61 -9.40
C GLU A 15 4.28 7.55 -8.40
N ALA A 16 3.91 7.68 -7.13
CA ALA A 16 4.36 6.75 -6.09
C ALA A 16 3.74 5.35 -6.22
N PHE A 17 2.53 5.24 -6.76
CA PHE A 17 1.84 3.96 -6.90
C PHE A 17 1.95 3.36 -8.30
N GLU A 18 1.60 4.09 -9.36
CA GLU A 18 1.55 3.58 -10.74
C GLU A 18 2.85 3.81 -11.52
N GLY A 19 3.55 4.92 -11.27
CA GLY A 19 4.79 5.30 -11.94
C GLY A 19 4.57 5.78 -13.37
N VAL A 20 3.89 6.91 -13.52
CA VAL A 20 3.54 7.47 -14.83
C VAL A 20 4.78 7.99 -15.57
N GLU A 21 5.64 8.74 -14.87
CA GLU A 21 6.86 9.31 -15.44
C GLU A 21 8.14 8.62 -14.93
N GLN A 22 8.14 8.18 -13.66
CA GLN A 22 9.31 7.57 -13.01
C GLN A 22 8.98 6.20 -12.44
N ALA A 23 8.75 5.25 -13.31
CA ALA A 23 8.27 3.89 -12.97
C ALA A 23 9.06 3.19 -11.85
N TRP A 24 10.36 3.35 -11.79
CA TRP A 24 11.24 2.68 -10.82
C TRP A 24 11.02 3.10 -9.34
N HIS A 25 10.33 4.21 -9.10
CA HIS A 25 9.93 4.66 -7.76
C HIS A 25 8.55 4.16 -7.34
N SER A 26 7.81 3.49 -8.20
CA SER A 26 6.42 3.12 -7.95
C SER A 26 6.25 1.68 -7.51
N VAL A 27 5.20 1.45 -6.74
CA VAL A 27 4.81 0.11 -6.28
C VAL A 27 4.52 -0.81 -7.47
N LEU A 28 3.62 -0.40 -8.38
CA LEU A 28 3.18 -1.26 -9.49
C LEU A 28 4.29 -1.56 -10.49
N ALA A 29 5.14 -0.59 -10.81
CA ALA A 29 6.24 -0.84 -11.74
C ALA A 29 7.23 -1.86 -11.17
N ASN A 30 7.54 -1.77 -9.87
CA ASN A 30 8.39 -2.77 -9.23
C ASN A 30 7.71 -4.15 -9.16
N LEU A 31 6.42 -4.21 -8.86
CA LEU A 31 5.68 -5.49 -8.80
C LEU A 31 5.57 -6.20 -10.17
N ARG A 32 5.55 -5.46 -11.28
CA ARG A 32 5.47 -6.05 -12.65
C ARG A 32 6.66 -6.94 -12.98
N SER A 33 7.82 -6.67 -12.42
CA SER A 33 9.07 -7.43 -12.67
C SER A 33 9.35 -8.51 -11.62
N VAL A 34 8.48 -8.68 -10.63
CA VAL A 34 8.59 -9.71 -9.57
C VAL A 34 8.16 -11.06 -10.14
N THR A 35 9.03 -12.06 -10.10
CA THR A 35 8.71 -13.46 -10.44
C THR A 35 7.88 -14.13 -9.34
N GLU A 36 7.41 -15.37 -9.57
CA GLU A 36 6.75 -16.14 -8.49
C GLU A 36 7.77 -16.52 -7.40
N ASP A 37 9.02 -16.77 -7.76
CA ASP A 37 10.08 -17.10 -6.81
C ASP A 37 10.45 -15.88 -5.96
N ASP A 38 10.61 -14.69 -6.56
CA ASP A 38 10.83 -13.44 -5.82
C ASP A 38 9.68 -13.15 -4.82
N TRP A 39 8.45 -13.49 -5.21
CA TRP A 39 7.24 -13.16 -4.45
C TRP A 39 7.21 -13.76 -3.05
N LEU A 40 7.69 -14.99 -2.92
CA LEU A 40 7.69 -15.76 -1.67
C LEU A 40 9.08 -15.87 -1.02
N TRP A 41 10.13 -15.38 -1.68
CA TRP A 41 11.47 -15.46 -1.16
C TRP A 41 11.61 -14.67 0.16
N VAL A 42 12.19 -15.33 1.17
CA VAL A 42 12.45 -14.74 2.48
C VAL A 42 13.92 -14.37 2.55
N PRO A 43 14.26 -13.07 2.71
CA PRO A 43 15.65 -12.67 2.91
C PRO A 43 16.29 -13.37 4.13
N PRO A 44 17.60 -13.70 4.09
CA PRO A 44 18.27 -14.44 5.16
C PRO A 44 18.14 -13.81 6.56
N ASP A 45 18.08 -12.49 6.63
CA ASP A 45 17.99 -11.74 7.90
C ASP A 45 16.55 -11.58 8.41
N GLY A 46 15.59 -12.32 7.88
CA GLY A 46 14.20 -12.35 8.36
C GLY A 46 13.37 -11.14 7.98
N ALA A 47 13.76 -10.41 6.95
CA ALA A 47 12.93 -9.36 6.38
C ALA A 47 11.63 -9.94 5.78
N ARG A 48 10.67 -9.07 5.49
CA ARG A 48 9.39 -9.45 4.88
C ARG A 48 9.59 -9.95 3.47
N THR A 49 8.72 -10.88 3.03
CA THR A 49 8.58 -11.22 1.61
C THR A 49 7.93 -10.08 0.84
N ILE A 50 8.10 -10.05 -0.48
CA ILE A 50 7.40 -9.07 -1.34
C ILE A 50 5.88 -9.23 -1.21
N ARG A 51 5.38 -10.45 -1.05
CA ARG A 51 3.96 -10.72 -0.76
C ARG A 51 3.48 -9.99 0.50
N GLN A 52 4.22 -10.13 1.61
CA GLN A 52 3.88 -9.50 2.88
C GLN A 52 3.87 -7.97 2.79
N ILE A 53 4.86 -7.40 2.09
CA ILE A 53 4.93 -5.95 1.85
C ILE A 53 3.72 -5.50 1.04
N THR A 54 3.37 -6.20 -0.04
CA THR A 54 2.23 -5.85 -0.89
C THR A 54 0.91 -5.90 -0.11
N SER A 55 0.71 -6.95 0.70
CA SER A 55 -0.45 -7.07 1.57
C SER A 55 -0.51 -5.96 2.62
N HIS A 56 0.63 -5.59 3.20
CA HIS A 56 0.74 -4.48 4.14
C HIS A 56 0.38 -3.14 3.48
N ILE A 57 0.82 -2.89 2.25
CA ILE A 57 0.43 -1.68 1.49
C ILE A 57 -1.09 -1.60 1.39
N GLY A 58 -1.75 -2.67 0.95
CA GLY A 58 -3.21 -2.69 0.80
C GLY A 58 -3.96 -2.51 2.12
N GLY A 59 -3.47 -3.10 3.20
CA GLY A 59 -4.01 -2.90 4.56
C GLY A 59 -3.85 -1.46 5.05
N SER A 60 -2.72 -0.84 4.78
CA SER A 60 -2.47 0.56 5.12
C SER A 60 -3.40 1.52 4.35
N VAL A 61 -3.62 1.27 3.05
CA VAL A 61 -4.59 2.06 2.27
C VAL A 61 -5.98 2.01 2.92
N TYR A 62 -6.44 0.82 3.33
CA TYR A 62 -7.71 0.64 4.00
C TYR A 62 -7.79 1.47 5.30
N LEU A 63 -6.77 1.38 6.14
CA LEU A 63 -6.69 2.11 7.40
C LEU A 63 -6.75 3.63 7.19
N TYR A 64 -5.91 4.14 6.30
CA TYR A 64 -5.83 5.59 6.04
C TYR A 64 -7.05 6.12 5.31
N TYR A 65 -7.65 5.34 4.42
CA TYR A 65 -8.92 5.67 3.78
C TYR A 65 -10.05 5.82 4.81
N ASP A 66 -10.20 4.84 5.71
CA ASP A 66 -11.21 4.86 6.75
C ASP A 66 -11.06 6.10 7.64
N ARG A 67 -9.83 6.41 8.04
CA ARG A 67 -9.54 7.56 8.89
C ARG A 67 -9.74 8.91 8.21
N ALA A 68 -9.39 9.01 6.93
CA ALA A 68 -9.52 10.27 6.19
C ALA A 68 -10.97 10.52 5.72
N PHE A 69 -11.69 9.48 5.29
CA PHE A 69 -12.95 9.61 4.56
C PHE A 69 -14.17 8.94 5.26
N GLY A 70 -13.95 8.09 6.24
CA GLY A 70 -15.01 7.52 7.09
C GLY A 70 -15.94 6.53 6.39
N ASN A 71 -15.58 5.98 5.23
CA ASN A 71 -16.44 5.09 4.46
C ASN A 71 -15.76 3.78 4.06
N ARG A 72 -15.71 2.83 4.99
CA ARG A 72 -15.15 1.48 4.78
C ARG A 72 -15.93 0.66 3.73
N ALA A 73 -17.20 0.95 3.55
CA ALA A 73 -18.06 0.17 2.67
C ALA A 73 -17.62 0.17 1.20
N VAL A 74 -16.80 1.15 0.80
CA VAL A 74 -16.20 1.23 -0.55
C VAL A 74 -15.37 -0.01 -0.89
N PHE A 75 -14.76 -0.65 0.11
CA PHE A 75 -13.88 -1.81 -0.12
C PHE A 75 -14.56 -3.16 0.02
N GLY A 76 -15.86 -3.20 0.38
CA GLY A 76 -16.48 -4.45 0.81
C GLY A 76 -15.81 -4.99 2.09
N ASP A 77 -15.91 -6.30 2.33
CA ASP A 77 -15.10 -6.98 3.35
C ASP A 77 -14.20 -8.05 2.69
N PRO A 78 -13.15 -7.64 1.98
CA PRO A 78 -12.26 -8.58 1.29
C PRO A 78 -11.26 -9.26 2.23
N ILE A 79 -11.14 -8.78 3.45
CA ILE A 79 -10.18 -9.26 4.44
C ILE A 79 -10.66 -10.57 5.05
N SER A 80 -11.97 -10.68 5.31
CA SER A 80 -12.57 -11.93 5.80
C SER A 80 -12.42 -13.06 4.80
N ASN A 81 -12.41 -12.75 3.49
CA ASN A 81 -12.24 -13.73 2.43
C ASN A 81 -10.81 -14.26 2.29
N TRP A 82 -9.82 -13.57 2.84
CA TRP A 82 -8.41 -13.96 2.74
C TRP A 82 -7.83 -14.43 4.06
N ASN A 83 -8.64 -14.58 5.10
CA ASN A 83 -8.20 -14.95 6.45
C ASN A 83 -7.03 -14.11 6.99
N ILE A 84 -6.89 -12.87 6.52
CA ILE A 84 -5.92 -11.94 7.09
C ILE A 84 -6.55 -11.39 8.39
N PRO A 85 -5.97 -11.68 9.56
CA PRO A 85 -6.52 -11.20 10.82
C PRO A 85 -6.61 -9.66 10.81
N ALA A 86 -7.77 -9.11 11.22
CA ALA A 86 -8.00 -7.67 11.22
C ALA A 86 -6.95 -6.86 12.01
N GLY A 87 -6.29 -7.48 13.00
CA GLY A 87 -5.19 -6.88 13.76
C GLY A 87 -3.87 -6.71 13.00
N ASN A 88 -3.70 -7.39 11.86
CA ASN A 88 -2.47 -7.34 11.05
C ASN A 88 -2.54 -6.28 9.95
N LEU A 89 -3.59 -5.48 9.93
CA LEU A 89 -3.88 -4.49 8.91
C LEU A 89 -3.16 -3.16 9.09
N GLY A 90 -1.93 -3.16 9.46
CA GLY A 90 -1.16 -1.97 9.17
C GLY A 90 -0.53 -1.22 10.30
N VAL A 91 -0.47 -1.74 11.51
CA VAL A 91 0.29 -1.05 12.55
C VAL A 91 1.32 -2.02 13.14
N GLY A 92 2.53 -1.77 12.78
CA GLY A 92 3.69 -2.38 13.45
C GLY A 92 4.02 -3.78 13.05
N THR A 93 4.53 -4.63 13.11
CA THR A 93 4.96 -6.01 12.86
C THR A 93 3.86 -6.84 12.25
N LEU A 94 3.97 -7.14 10.97
CA LEU A 94 3.36 -8.34 10.42
C LEU A 94 3.87 -9.52 11.25
N ASP A 95 2.95 -10.20 11.91
CA ASP A 95 3.29 -11.42 12.62
C ASP A 95 3.65 -12.48 11.56
N LEU A 96 4.94 -12.77 11.46
CA LEU A 96 5.48 -13.76 10.53
C LEU A 96 4.83 -15.14 10.71
N ASP A 97 4.31 -15.45 11.90
CA ASP A 97 3.61 -16.71 12.17
C ASP A 97 2.19 -16.75 11.60
N SER A 98 1.53 -15.60 11.42
CA SER A 98 0.21 -15.56 10.78
C SER A 98 0.29 -15.88 9.29
N ASP A 99 1.40 -15.59 8.65
CA ASP A 99 1.65 -15.84 7.23
C ASP A 99 1.87 -17.34 6.90
N ARG A 100 2.37 -18.11 7.84
CA ARG A 100 2.53 -19.58 7.67
C ARG A 100 1.21 -20.33 7.69
N ARG A 101 0.10 -19.69 8.05
CA ARG A 101 -1.23 -20.31 8.19
C ARG A 101 -2.15 -20.13 7.01
N LEU A 102 -1.72 -19.46 5.94
CA LEU A 102 -2.52 -19.29 4.74
C LEU A 102 -2.43 -20.58 3.88
N GLU A 103 -3.16 -21.62 4.29
CA GLU A 103 -3.33 -22.84 3.48
C GLU A 103 -3.97 -22.58 2.11
N ASN A 104 -4.59 -21.41 1.94
CA ASN A 104 -5.22 -20.95 0.69
C ASN A 104 -4.73 -19.55 0.36
N GLU A 105 -3.45 -19.43 0.01
CA GLU A 105 -2.89 -18.15 -0.40
C GLU A 105 -3.50 -17.66 -1.71
N PRO A 106 -3.97 -16.40 -1.77
CA PRO A 106 -4.43 -15.87 -3.02
C PRO A 106 -3.26 -15.77 -4.01
N PRO A 107 -3.47 -16.08 -5.30
CA PRO A 107 -2.46 -15.92 -6.33
C PRO A 107 -1.89 -14.50 -6.34
N LYS A 108 -0.59 -14.34 -6.65
CA LYS A 108 0.10 -13.04 -6.74
C LYS A 108 -0.71 -12.00 -7.53
N ALA A 109 -1.26 -12.40 -8.67
CA ALA A 109 -2.08 -11.52 -9.50
C ALA A 109 -3.32 -10.98 -8.77
N HIS A 110 -3.94 -11.77 -7.90
CA HIS A 110 -5.09 -11.32 -7.11
C HIS A 110 -4.68 -10.32 -6.02
N VAL A 111 -3.53 -10.51 -5.37
CA VAL A 111 -3.02 -9.56 -4.36
C VAL A 111 -2.67 -8.23 -5.03
N ILE A 112 -2.03 -8.27 -6.20
CA ILE A 112 -1.70 -7.06 -6.97
C ILE A 112 -2.97 -6.34 -7.44
N ALA A 113 -3.96 -7.06 -7.95
CA ALA A 113 -5.24 -6.47 -8.33
C ALA A 113 -5.95 -5.81 -7.14
N TRP A 114 -5.97 -6.49 -6.00
CA TRP A 114 -6.57 -6.01 -4.77
C TRP A 114 -5.90 -4.73 -4.24
N VAL A 115 -4.57 -4.67 -4.18
CA VAL A 115 -3.88 -3.45 -3.73
C VAL A 115 -4.08 -2.30 -4.72
N THR A 116 -4.13 -2.60 -6.02
CA THR A 116 -4.38 -1.63 -7.08
C THR A 116 -5.77 -1.00 -6.96
N GLU A 117 -6.80 -1.82 -6.76
CA GLU A 117 -8.17 -1.34 -6.56
C GLU A 117 -8.27 -0.40 -5.35
N ARG A 118 -7.62 -0.75 -4.24
CA ARG A 118 -7.59 0.07 -3.03
C ARG A 118 -6.88 1.39 -3.23
N ALA A 119 -5.71 1.37 -3.86
CA ALA A 119 -4.97 2.59 -4.16
C ALA A 119 -5.78 3.53 -5.07
N ARG A 120 -6.46 2.99 -6.08
CA ARG A 120 -7.35 3.76 -6.95
C ARG A 120 -8.54 4.36 -6.20
N ALA A 121 -9.18 3.59 -5.32
CA ALA A 121 -10.26 4.10 -4.50
C ALA A 121 -9.81 5.26 -3.59
N PHE A 122 -8.62 5.15 -2.98
CA PHE A 122 -8.03 6.23 -2.19
C PHE A 122 -7.76 7.46 -3.05
N ARG A 123 -7.12 7.28 -4.19
CA ARG A 123 -6.85 8.34 -5.17
C ARG A 123 -8.14 9.04 -5.62
N ASP A 124 -9.19 8.29 -5.93
CA ASP A 124 -10.48 8.82 -6.36
C ASP A 124 -11.20 9.58 -5.25
N ALA A 125 -11.04 9.17 -3.98
CA ALA A 125 -11.54 9.93 -2.85
C ALA A 125 -10.84 11.31 -2.76
N VAL A 126 -9.51 11.34 -2.90
CA VAL A 126 -8.74 12.60 -2.96
C VAL A 126 -9.18 13.45 -4.15
N ALA A 127 -9.43 12.83 -5.32
CA ALA A 127 -9.86 13.54 -6.53
C ALA A 127 -11.22 14.23 -6.40
N ARG A 128 -12.02 13.87 -5.44
CA ARG A 128 -13.32 14.54 -5.16
C ARG A 128 -13.21 15.76 -4.24
N LEU A 129 -12.04 16.01 -3.63
CA LEU A 129 -11.82 17.13 -2.73
C LEU A 129 -11.52 18.42 -3.50
N ASP A 130 -11.63 19.54 -2.79
CA ASP A 130 -10.98 20.80 -3.13
C ASP A 130 -9.88 21.12 -2.11
N ASP A 131 -9.15 22.23 -2.34
CA ASP A 131 -8.03 22.61 -1.48
C ASP A 131 -8.47 22.96 -0.05
N ALA A 132 -9.72 23.42 0.16
CA ALA A 132 -10.25 23.70 1.49
C ALA A 132 -10.54 22.40 2.26
N ALA A 133 -11.13 21.41 1.60
CA ALA A 133 -11.41 20.12 2.20
C ALA A 133 -10.13 19.37 2.62
N LEU A 134 -9.01 19.58 1.93
CA LEU A 134 -7.71 19.03 2.34
C LEU A 134 -7.26 19.49 3.74
N MET A 135 -7.78 20.60 4.21
CA MET A 135 -7.44 21.18 5.52
C MET A 135 -8.39 20.74 6.64
N GLU A 136 -9.46 20.01 6.32
CA GLU A 136 -10.35 19.46 7.34
C GLU A 136 -9.62 18.44 8.22
N GLU A 137 -9.85 18.54 9.53
CA GLU A 137 -9.21 17.63 10.49
C GLU A 137 -9.93 16.29 10.58
N ARG A 138 -9.14 15.24 10.71
CA ARG A 138 -9.56 13.87 10.99
C ARG A 138 -8.65 13.26 12.05
N THR A 139 -9.15 12.28 12.78
CA THR A 139 -8.37 11.60 13.81
C THR A 139 -7.67 10.39 13.24
N ASN A 140 -6.34 10.32 13.38
CA ASN A 140 -5.55 9.18 12.96
C ASN A 140 -5.77 7.95 13.89
N HIS A 141 -5.12 6.83 13.60
CA HIS A 141 -5.23 5.60 14.38
C HIS A 141 -4.59 5.67 15.78
N HIS A 142 -3.80 6.71 16.06
CA HIS A 142 -3.23 6.99 17.38
C HIS A 142 -4.06 8.01 18.19
N GLY A 143 -5.24 8.41 17.69
CA GLY A 143 -6.11 9.39 18.36
C GLY A 143 -5.67 10.84 18.16
N GLN A 144 -4.74 11.14 17.27
CA GLN A 144 -4.22 12.49 17.03
C GLN A 144 -4.95 13.17 15.85
N PRO A 145 -5.29 14.47 15.96
CA PRO A 145 -5.91 15.22 14.89
C PRO A 145 -4.88 15.57 13.81
N HIS A 146 -5.25 15.37 12.55
CA HIS A 146 -4.46 15.76 11.38
C HIS A 146 -5.37 16.21 10.24
N ALA A 147 -4.93 17.18 9.44
CA ALA A 147 -5.63 17.54 8.22
C ALA A 147 -5.62 16.39 7.21
N ILE A 148 -6.64 16.28 6.36
CA ILE A 148 -6.75 15.23 5.34
C ILE A 148 -5.48 15.14 4.47
N ARG A 149 -4.87 16.28 4.12
CA ARG A 149 -3.60 16.31 3.37
C ARG A 149 -2.48 15.49 4.03
N TRP A 150 -2.47 15.37 5.36
CA TRP A 150 -1.48 14.56 6.06
C TRP A 150 -1.64 13.08 5.75
N PHE A 151 -2.87 12.56 5.73
CA PHE A 151 -3.16 11.17 5.36
C PHE A 151 -2.70 10.86 3.93
N VAL A 152 -2.91 11.82 3.01
CA VAL A 152 -2.46 11.70 1.62
C VAL A 152 -0.93 11.67 1.55
N ALA A 153 -0.25 12.58 2.25
CA ALA A 153 1.21 12.65 2.30
C ALA A 153 1.82 11.36 2.88
N VAL A 154 1.22 10.82 3.94
CA VAL A 154 1.66 9.53 4.51
C VAL A 154 1.53 8.41 3.50
N MET A 155 0.44 8.34 2.73
CA MET A 155 0.29 7.30 1.71
C MET A 155 1.30 7.43 0.56
N ILE A 156 1.62 8.64 0.11
CA ILE A 156 2.68 8.87 -0.89
C ILE A 156 4.03 8.36 -0.38
N GLN A 157 4.40 8.73 0.85
CA GLN A 157 5.65 8.28 1.48
C GLN A 157 5.68 6.76 1.66
N HIS A 158 4.57 6.18 2.07
CA HIS A 158 4.41 4.74 2.30
C HIS A 158 4.59 3.95 1.00
N TYR A 159 3.99 4.40 -0.11
CA TYR A 159 4.18 3.80 -1.42
C TYR A 159 5.65 3.85 -1.86
N SER A 160 6.27 5.03 -1.78
CA SER A 160 7.67 5.21 -2.20
C SER A 160 8.63 4.38 -1.37
N TYR A 161 8.40 4.31 -0.04
CA TYR A 161 9.21 3.51 0.88
C TYR A 161 9.14 2.02 0.51
N HIS A 162 7.94 1.48 0.35
CA HIS A 162 7.76 0.07 0.04
C HIS A 162 8.11 -0.30 -1.40
N ALA A 163 8.00 0.63 -2.35
CA ALA A 163 8.55 0.42 -3.69
C ALA A 163 10.06 0.18 -3.66
N GLY A 164 10.78 0.95 -2.84
CA GLY A 164 12.21 0.76 -2.60
C GLY A 164 12.53 -0.57 -1.90
N GLU A 165 11.72 -0.96 -0.92
CA GLU A 165 11.87 -2.24 -0.20
C GLU A 165 11.65 -3.43 -1.14
N ILE A 166 10.60 -3.43 -1.97
CA ILE A 166 10.34 -4.46 -2.99
C ILE A 166 11.51 -4.58 -3.95
N ASN A 167 12.00 -3.45 -4.47
CA ASN A 167 13.14 -3.45 -5.38
C ASN A 167 14.42 -3.98 -4.73
N HIS A 168 14.65 -3.67 -3.45
CA HIS A 168 15.79 -4.15 -2.70
C HIS A 168 15.76 -5.67 -2.50
N ILE A 169 14.61 -6.21 -2.07
CA ILE A 169 14.43 -7.66 -1.85
C ILE A 169 14.64 -8.44 -3.15
N ARG A 170 14.05 -7.97 -4.25
CA ARG A 170 14.26 -8.57 -5.56
C ARG A 170 15.73 -8.56 -5.97
N ALA A 171 16.45 -7.46 -5.76
CA ALA A 171 17.86 -7.36 -6.10
C ALA A 171 18.75 -8.27 -5.24
N LEU A 172 18.38 -8.54 -3.99
CA LEU A 172 19.07 -9.50 -3.13
C LEU A 172 18.87 -10.92 -3.66
N HIS A 173 17.64 -11.34 -3.95
CA HIS A 173 17.31 -12.67 -4.46
C HIS A 173 18.05 -12.96 -5.76
N GLN A 174 18.08 -12.02 -6.71
CA GLN A 174 18.79 -12.17 -7.98
C GLN A 174 20.31 -12.30 -7.85
N ARG A 175 20.91 -11.84 -6.74
CA ARG A 175 22.35 -12.05 -6.47
C ARG A 175 22.64 -13.44 -5.92
N ASP A 176 21.73 -13.97 -5.09
CA ASP A 176 21.88 -15.32 -4.52
C ASP A 176 21.81 -16.38 -5.62
N ASP A 177 20.96 -16.20 -6.66
CA ASP A 177 20.84 -17.10 -7.79
C ASP A 177 22.07 -17.08 -8.74
N SER A 178 22.93 -16.07 -8.64
CA SER A 178 24.12 -15.92 -9.51
C SER A 178 25.41 -16.45 -8.89
N GLY A 179 25.37 -17.06 -7.73
CA GLY A 179 26.49 -17.71 -6.99
C GLY A 179 26.50 -19.19 -7.14
#